data_47be89fd770325a9c49e9bcfc1e9da88
#
_entry.id   47be89fd770325a9c49e9bcfc1e9da88
#
_cell.length_a   1.000
_cell.length_b   1.000
_cell.length_c   1.000
_cell.angle_alpha   90.00
_cell.angle_beta   90.00
_cell.angle_gamma   90.00
#
_symmetry.space_group_name_H-M   'P 1'
#
loop_
_entity.id
_entity.type
_entity.pdbx_description
1 polymer ?
#
loop_
_entity_poly.entity_id
_entity_poly.type
_entity_poly.pdbx_seq_one_letter_code
_entity_poly.pdbx_strand_id
1 'polypeptide(L)'
;MSTVAPTVTVVVPGTHLMAELLGPRDEYLRRVEESFPDVAVTVRGNEITCNGPRSHQVGRLFEELVLLLQSGERLDQSVMDRSIVMVRAEQRPSSVLTDDLSLIHI
;
A
#
# COMPACT_ATOMS: atom_id res chain seq x y z
N MET A 1 -1.20 20.12 18.40
CA MET A 1 -1.06 19.66 18.27
C MET A 1 -0.36 18.91 17.81
N SER A 2 -0.41 18.14 17.95
CA SER A 2 0.43 17.39 17.51
C SER A 2 0.45 17.33 16.12
N THR A 3 1.51 17.37 15.52
CA THR A 3 1.53 17.29 14.14
C THR A 3 2.23 16.02 13.77
N VAL A 4 2.07 15.04 14.57
CA VAL A 4 2.67 13.75 14.27
C VAL A 4 2.00 13.18 13.04
N ALA A 5 2.77 12.79 12.06
CA ALA A 5 2.23 12.20 10.86
C ALA A 5 1.62 10.84 11.17
N PRO A 6 0.58 10.44 10.46
CA PRO A 6 0.00 9.12 10.67
C PRO A 6 1.00 8.01 10.41
N THR A 7 0.90 6.97 11.19
CA THR A 7 1.78 5.81 11.09
C THR A 7 0.94 4.55 11.01
N VAL A 8 1.27 3.70 10.07
CA VAL A 8 0.60 2.41 9.90
C VAL A 8 1.66 1.33 9.86
N THR A 9 1.46 0.26 10.59
CA THR A 9 2.38 -0.87 10.58
C THR A 9 1.67 -2.09 10.03
N VAL A 10 2.31 -2.74 9.07
CA VAL A 10 1.78 -3.96 8.47
C VAL A 10 2.70 -5.10 8.86
N VAL A 11 2.13 -6.16 9.42
CA VAL A 11 2.91 -7.34 9.78
C VAL A 11 2.76 -8.37 8.67
N VAL A 12 3.89 -8.80 8.12
CA VAL A 12 3.90 -9.77 7.04
C VAL A 12 4.13 -11.15 7.61
N PRO A 13 3.24 -12.11 7.35
CA PRO A 13 3.37 -13.44 7.95
C PRO A 13 4.40 -14.29 7.23
N GLY A 14 5.65 -14.20 7.66
CA GLY A 14 6.70 -15.05 7.12
C GLY A 14 7.75 -14.30 6.36
N THR A 15 8.98 -14.75 6.50
CA THR A 15 10.09 -14.04 5.87
C THR A 15 10.11 -14.22 4.36
N HIS A 16 9.66 -15.37 3.87
CA HIS A 16 9.66 -15.57 2.43
C HIS A 16 8.62 -14.68 1.75
N LEU A 17 7.51 -14.40 2.44
CA LEU A 17 6.53 -13.47 1.89
C LEU A 17 7.09 -12.07 1.85
N MET A 18 7.87 -11.70 2.87
CA MET A 18 8.48 -10.39 2.89
C MET A 18 9.43 -10.24 1.69
N ALA A 19 10.23 -11.26 1.41
CA ALA A 19 11.15 -11.19 0.28
C ALA A 19 10.42 -11.02 -1.04
N GLU A 20 9.31 -11.73 -1.20
CA GLU A 20 8.53 -11.62 -2.42
C GLU A 20 7.82 -10.27 -2.52
N LEU A 21 7.37 -9.76 -1.37
CA LEU A 21 6.68 -8.49 -1.32
C LEU A 21 7.58 -7.33 -1.72
N LEU A 22 8.83 -7.36 -1.28
CA LEU A 22 9.77 -6.31 -1.60
C LEU A 22 10.34 -6.45 -3.01
N GLY A 23 10.34 -7.67 -3.53
CA GLY A 23 10.84 -7.93 -4.86
C GLY A 23 12.35 -8.05 -4.93
N PRO A 24 12.88 -8.41 -6.09
CA PRO A 24 14.33 -8.53 -6.25
C PRO A 24 14.98 -7.16 -6.09
N ARG A 25 15.99 -7.10 -5.25
CA ARG A 25 16.71 -5.86 -4.98
C ARG A 25 15.80 -4.75 -4.48
N ASP A 26 14.77 -5.12 -3.76
CA ASP A 26 13.77 -4.18 -3.23
C ASP A 26 13.10 -3.36 -4.32
N GLU A 27 12.97 -3.95 -5.50
CA GLU A 27 12.43 -3.25 -6.65
C GLU A 27 10.99 -2.82 -6.43
N TYR A 28 10.18 -3.68 -5.83
CA TYR A 28 8.78 -3.38 -5.60
C TYR A 28 8.64 -2.35 -4.47
N LEU A 29 9.50 -2.44 -3.47
CA LEU A 29 9.51 -1.45 -2.41
C LEU A 29 9.82 -0.07 -2.98
N ARG A 30 10.81 0.01 -3.85
CA ARG A 30 11.13 1.29 -4.47
C ARG A 30 9.99 1.83 -5.31
N ARG A 31 9.27 0.93 -5.96
CA ARG A 31 8.14 1.34 -6.76
C ARG A 31 7.07 2.01 -5.89
N VAL A 32 6.83 1.44 -4.73
CA VAL A 32 5.88 2.00 -3.79
C VAL A 32 6.36 3.36 -3.29
N GLU A 33 7.63 3.46 -2.96
CA GLU A 33 8.18 4.72 -2.47
C GLU A 33 8.09 5.81 -3.53
N GLU A 34 8.31 5.46 -4.78
CA GLU A 34 8.20 6.42 -5.87
C GLU A 34 6.77 6.87 -6.09
N SER A 35 5.82 5.99 -5.87
CA SER A 35 4.43 6.31 -6.08
C SER A 35 3.83 7.10 -4.94
N PHE A 36 4.42 7.01 -3.76
CA PHE A 36 3.95 7.74 -2.59
C PHE A 36 5.13 8.46 -1.94
N PRO A 37 5.65 9.49 -2.60
CA PRO A 37 6.87 10.14 -2.11
C PRO A 37 6.73 10.84 -0.78
N ASP A 38 5.52 11.09 -0.33
CA ASP A 38 5.28 11.72 0.95
C ASP A 38 5.12 10.70 2.08
N VAL A 39 5.36 9.42 1.81
CA VAL A 39 5.27 8.39 2.83
C VAL A 39 6.64 7.74 2.98
N ALA A 40 7.13 7.69 4.21
CA ALA A 40 8.39 7.03 4.51
C ALA A 40 8.08 5.59 4.88
N VAL A 41 8.75 4.66 4.24
CA VAL A 41 8.52 3.23 4.47
C VAL A 41 9.77 2.63 5.09
N THR A 42 9.61 1.97 6.22
CA THR A 42 10.71 1.33 6.93
C THR A 42 10.38 -0.14 7.11
N VAL A 43 11.33 -1.00 6.79
CA VAL A 43 11.14 -2.44 6.92
C VAL A 43 12.05 -2.97 8.02
N ARG A 44 11.47 -3.69 8.97
CA ARG A 44 12.24 -4.30 10.04
C ARG A 44 11.70 -5.70 10.26
N GLY A 45 12.52 -6.69 10.03
CA GLY A 45 12.09 -8.07 10.19
C GLY A 45 10.89 -8.34 9.33
N ASN A 46 9.76 -8.65 9.93
CA ASN A 46 8.54 -8.91 9.18
C ASN A 46 7.52 -7.79 9.34
N GLU A 47 7.98 -6.60 9.71
CA GLU A 47 7.09 -5.46 9.85
C GLU A 47 7.45 -4.36 8.87
N ILE A 48 6.43 -3.75 8.30
CA ILE A 48 6.59 -2.60 7.42
C ILE A 48 5.88 -1.45 8.07
N THR A 49 6.61 -0.38 8.34
CA THR A 49 6.05 0.81 8.97
C THR A 49 5.98 1.93 7.95
N CYS A 50 4.82 2.51 7.80
CA CYS A 50 4.57 3.59 6.86
C CYS A 50 4.22 4.85 7.63
N ASN A 51 4.97 5.91 7.37
CA ASN A 51 4.78 7.19 8.04
C ASN A 51 4.48 8.26 7.03
N GLY A 52 3.47 9.06 7.25
CA GLY A 52 3.19 10.20 6.39
C GLY A 52 1.72 10.37 6.09
N PRO A 53 1.37 11.41 5.36
CA PRO A 53 -0.04 11.74 5.13
C PRO A 53 -0.84 10.64 4.44
N ARG A 54 -0.19 9.84 3.60
CA ARG A 54 -0.90 8.77 2.91
C ARG A 54 -0.49 7.40 3.39
N SER A 55 -0.09 7.30 4.66
CA SER A 55 0.35 6.04 5.21
C SER A 55 -0.75 4.98 5.16
N HIS A 56 -2.01 5.37 5.30
CA HIS A 56 -3.11 4.41 5.22
C HIS A 56 -3.18 3.76 3.84
N GLN A 57 -2.95 4.55 2.80
CA GLN A 57 -2.97 4.01 1.46
C GLN A 57 -1.85 3.03 1.25
N VAL A 58 -0.66 3.37 1.71
CA VAL A 58 0.48 2.49 1.54
C VAL A 58 0.31 1.23 2.37
N GLY A 59 -0.21 1.36 3.58
CA GLY A 59 -0.49 0.20 4.41
C GLY A 59 -1.49 -0.73 3.75
N ARG A 60 -2.55 -0.16 3.20
CA ARG A 60 -3.54 -0.94 2.50
C ARG A 60 -2.96 -1.62 1.28
N LEU A 61 -2.10 -0.93 0.56
CA LEU A 61 -1.43 -1.52 -0.58
C LEU A 61 -0.64 -2.75 -0.18
N PHE A 62 0.16 -2.65 0.88
CA PHE A 62 0.94 -3.79 1.32
C PHE A 62 0.04 -4.93 1.78
N GLU A 63 -1.05 -4.63 2.45
CA GLU A 63 -2.00 -5.66 2.87
C GLU A 63 -2.59 -6.40 1.68
N GLU A 64 -2.95 -5.66 0.64
CA GLU A 64 -3.49 -6.27 -0.57
C GLU A 64 -2.46 -7.17 -1.24
N LEU A 65 -1.22 -6.70 -1.29
CA LEU A 65 -0.16 -7.49 -1.91
C LEU A 65 0.12 -8.76 -1.12
N VAL A 66 0.06 -8.68 0.21
CA VAL A 66 0.22 -9.86 1.05
C VAL A 66 -0.89 -10.87 0.77
N LEU A 67 -2.12 -10.40 0.63
CA LEU A 67 -3.24 -11.27 0.34
C LEU A 67 -3.06 -11.96 -1.01
N LEU A 68 -2.58 -11.24 -2.00
CA LEU A 68 -2.32 -11.83 -3.31
C LEU A 68 -1.27 -12.94 -3.20
N LEU A 69 -0.20 -12.67 -2.48
CA LEU A 69 0.83 -13.67 -2.32
C LEU A 69 0.32 -14.89 -1.56
N GLN A 70 -0.50 -14.67 -0.56
CA GLN A 70 -1.06 -15.78 0.22
C GLN A 70 -2.01 -16.63 -0.61
N SER A 71 -2.63 -16.06 -1.61
CA SER A 71 -3.53 -16.81 -2.46
C SER A 71 -2.80 -17.46 -3.63
N GLY A 72 -1.47 -17.37 -3.66
CA GLY A 72 -0.71 -18.05 -4.70
C GLY A 72 -0.36 -17.21 -5.90
N GLU A 73 -0.71 -15.92 -5.87
CA GLU A 73 -0.40 -15.05 -6.97
C GLU A 73 1.06 -14.66 -6.96
N ARG A 74 1.58 -14.27 -8.10
CA ARG A 74 2.93 -13.77 -8.19
C ARG A 74 2.91 -12.30 -8.41
N LEU A 75 3.84 -11.60 -7.79
CA LEU A 75 3.96 -10.16 -8.00
C LEU A 75 4.92 -9.91 -9.15
N ASP A 76 4.58 -8.93 -9.97
CA ASP A 76 5.48 -8.42 -11.00
C ASP A 76 5.15 -6.95 -11.16
N GLN A 77 5.83 -6.28 -12.09
CA GLN A 77 5.63 -4.84 -12.27
C GLN A 77 4.19 -4.50 -12.64
N SER A 78 3.58 -5.35 -13.43
CA SER A 78 2.21 -5.14 -13.84
C SER A 78 1.25 -5.19 -12.67
N VAL A 79 1.40 -6.17 -11.81
CA VAL A 79 0.57 -6.32 -10.63
C VAL A 79 0.81 -5.15 -9.69
N MET A 80 2.08 -4.74 -9.52
CA MET A 80 2.40 -3.62 -8.67
C MET A 80 1.73 -2.34 -9.17
N ASP A 81 1.86 -2.08 -10.46
CA ASP A 81 1.27 -0.86 -11.04
C ASP A 81 -0.24 -0.85 -10.88
N ARG A 82 -0.87 -1.96 -11.14
CA ARG A 82 -2.30 -2.05 -11.04
C ARG A 82 -2.78 -1.87 -9.62
N SER A 83 -2.08 -2.48 -8.67
CA SER A 83 -2.44 -2.36 -7.27
C SER A 83 -2.26 -0.95 -6.75
N ILE A 84 -1.19 -0.29 -7.17
CA ILE A 84 -0.94 1.10 -6.78
C ILE A 84 -2.05 1.99 -7.31
N VAL A 85 -2.43 1.80 -8.57
CA VAL A 85 -3.49 2.62 -9.16
C VAL A 85 -4.80 2.41 -8.42
N MET A 86 -5.11 1.17 -8.08
CA MET A 86 -6.34 0.87 -7.37
C MET A 86 -6.40 1.53 -6.02
N VAL A 87 -5.32 1.47 -5.28
CA VAL A 87 -5.29 2.04 -3.94
C VAL A 87 -5.38 3.56 -4.01
N ARG A 88 -4.70 4.17 -4.96
CA ARG A 88 -4.76 5.61 -5.11
C ARG A 88 -6.15 6.07 -5.54
N ALA A 89 -6.81 5.28 -6.35
CA ALA A 89 -8.15 5.62 -6.78
C ALA A 89 -9.15 5.51 -5.63
N GLU A 90 -8.96 4.55 -4.76
CA GLU A 90 -9.84 4.40 -3.64
C GLU A 90 -9.84 5.60 -2.72
N GLN A 91 -8.69 6.18 -2.54
CA GLN A 91 -8.60 7.31 -1.67
C GLN A 91 -9.43 8.47 -2.20
N ARG A 92 -9.35 8.70 -3.46
CA ARG A 92 -10.03 9.81 -4.02
C ARG A 92 -11.54 9.69 -3.97
N PRO A 93 -12.08 8.55 -4.32
CA PRO A 93 -13.51 8.40 -4.25
C PRO A 93 -14.07 8.58 -2.86
N SER A 94 -13.34 8.19 -1.87
CA SER A 94 -13.93 8.26 -0.57
C SER A 94 -14.15 9.69 -0.14
N SER A 95 -13.38 10.59 -0.60
CA SER A 95 -13.61 11.95 -0.20
C SER A 95 -14.70 12.57 -1.00
N VAL A 96 -15.00 12.02 -2.14
CA VAL A 96 -15.98 12.56 -2.96
C VAL A 96 -17.25 11.96 -2.81
N LEU A 97 -17.27 10.69 -2.66
CA LEU A 97 -18.38 9.95 -2.70
C LEU A 97 -19.33 10.35 -1.94
N THR A 98 -18.97 10.77 -1.12
CA THR A 98 -20.00 11.11 -0.50
C THR A 98 -20.85 11.81 -1.32
N ASP A 99 -20.84 11.72 -2.12
CA ASP A 99 -21.60 11.89 -2.86
C ASP A 99 -22.05 11.22 -3.74
N ASP A 100 -21.84 10.88 -3.99
CA ASP A 100 -22.21 10.27 -4.78
C ASP A 100 -22.71 9.63 -5.14
N LEU A 101 -22.83 9.36 -4.62
CA LEU A 101 -23.28 8.61 -4.93
C LEU A 101 -23.98 8.65 -5.39
N SER A 102 -24.13 9.01 -5.14
CA SER A 102 -24.75 8.96 -5.54
C SER A 102 -25.11 9.05 -6.47
N LEU A 103 -24.81 9.07 -6.45
CA LEU A 103 -25.16 9.02 -7.21
C LEU A 103 -25.59 8.76 -7.90
N ILE A 104 -25.55 8.54 -7.67
CA ILE A 104 -25.92 8.13 -8.16
C ILE A 104 -26.45 8.05 -8.57
N HIS A 105 -26.55 8.06 -8.19
CA HIS A 105 -27.08 7.86 -8.46
C HIS A 105 -27.52 8.13 -8.82
N ILE A 106 -27.56 8.20 -8.71
CA ILE A 106 -27.97 8.30 -8.90
C ILE A 106 -28.23 8.37 -9.29
#